data_323135b46913abc05a091a4afc106069
#
_entry.id   323135b46913abc05a091a4afc106069
#
_cell.length_a   1.000
_cell.length_b   1.000
_cell.length_c   1.000
_cell.angle_alpha   90.00
_cell.angle_beta   90.00
_cell.angle_gamma   90.00
#
_symmetry.space_group_name_H-M   'P 1'
#
loop_
_entity.id
_entity.type
_entity.pdbx_description
1 polymer ?
#
loop_
_entity_poly.entity_id
_entity_poly.type
_entity_poly.pdbx_seq_one_letter_code
_entity_poly.pdbx_strand_id
1 'polypeptide(L)'
;SIETVMKGAEAMREFEPDWIIAIGGGSPIDAAKAMWVFYEYPEESFDNIIQPFSFPELRQKAHFCAISSTSGTATEVTAFSVITDYAKGIKYPLADFNITPDVAIVDPELTYTMPAKLCAHTGMDALTHCMEAYVSTCASMFTDANALHGIREIVEWLPKSYDGDHEARQHMHEAQCIAGIAFSSGLLGIVHSMAHKTGAAFENGHIIHGAANAMYLGKVIQWNSKDPRAAERYAYAVSYTHLT
;
A
#
# COMPACT_ATOMS: atom_id res chain seq x y z
N SER A 1 13.89 6.04 5.19
CA SER A 1 15.06 5.28 5.69
C SER A 1 14.92 4.95 7.18
N ILE A 2 15.71 3.98 7.65
CA ILE A 2 15.78 3.63 9.08
C ILE A 2 16.23 4.85 9.91
N GLU A 3 17.22 5.59 9.45
CA GLU A 3 17.73 6.78 10.14
C GLU A 3 16.64 7.86 10.30
N THR A 4 15.82 8.07 9.29
CA THR A 4 14.68 9.00 9.35
C THR A 4 13.67 8.55 10.40
N VAL A 5 13.36 7.26 10.44
CA VAL A 5 12.43 6.68 11.42
C VAL A 5 12.95 6.89 12.84
N MET A 6 14.21 6.59 13.09
CA MET A 6 14.80 6.73 14.45
C MET A 6 14.84 8.18 14.92
N LYS A 7 15.18 9.13 14.03
CA LYS A 7 15.13 10.57 14.34
C LYS A 7 13.72 11.06 14.66
N GLY A 8 12.72 10.60 13.87
CA GLY A 8 11.33 10.97 14.11
C GLY A 8 10.83 10.42 15.45
N ALA A 9 11.15 9.17 15.76
CA ALA A 9 10.78 8.56 17.05
C ALA A 9 11.43 9.29 18.23
N GLU A 10 12.68 9.76 18.10
CA GLU A 10 13.35 10.57 19.13
C GLU A 10 12.63 11.91 19.34
N ALA A 11 12.30 12.63 18.27
CA ALA A 11 11.52 13.86 18.35
C ALA A 11 10.13 13.65 18.97
N MET A 12 9.47 12.52 18.68
CA MET A 12 8.20 12.16 19.32
C MET A 12 8.38 11.90 20.82
N ARG A 13 9.48 11.29 21.27
CA ARG A 13 9.75 11.09 22.69
C ARG A 13 10.00 12.39 23.44
N GLU A 14 10.57 13.40 22.77
CA GLU A 14 10.76 14.73 23.36
C GLU A 14 9.45 15.52 23.43
N PHE A 15 8.57 15.38 22.41
CA PHE A 15 7.32 16.12 22.30
C PHE A 15 6.16 15.45 23.05
N GLU A 16 6.19 14.13 23.21
CA GLU A 16 5.18 13.29 23.86
C GLU A 16 3.75 13.48 23.28
N PRO A 17 3.55 13.29 21.94
CA PRO A 17 2.24 13.45 21.34
C PRO A 17 1.28 12.34 21.79
N ASP A 18 0.01 12.68 21.95
CA ASP A 18 -1.11 11.76 22.12
C ASP A 18 -1.82 11.40 20.79
N TRP A 19 -1.53 12.17 19.72
CA TRP A 19 -1.92 11.90 18.35
C TRP A 19 -0.75 12.10 17.38
N ILE A 20 -0.59 11.15 16.47
CA ILE A 20 0.33 11.24 15.33
C ILE A 20 -0.51 11.45 14.07
N ILE A 21 -0.31 12.59 13.39
CA ILE A 21 -1.00 12.90 12.15
C ILE A 21 0.02 12.84 11.00
N ALA A 22 -0.14 11.85 10.12
CA ALA A 22 0.74 11.65 8.97
C ALA A 22 0.03 12.04 7.67
N ILE A 23 0.58 13.04 6.95
CA ILE A 23 0.07 13.50 5.66
C ILE A 23 1.08 13.20 4.57
N GLY A 24 0.64 12.57 3.47
CA GLY A 24 1.47 12.34 2.29
C GLY A 24 1.10 11.11 1.51
N GLY A 25 1.99 10.67 0.63
CA GLY A 25 1.88 9.36 -0.02
C GLY A 25 2.37 8.23 0.89
N GLY A 26 2.67 7.07 0.30
CA GLY A 26 3.10 5.88 1.05
C GLY A 26 4.29 6.12 1.96
N SER A 27 5.39 6.70 1.43
CA SER A 27 6.64 6.82 2.20
C SER A 27 6.54 7.66 3.48
N PRO A 28 5.90 8.84 3.52
CA PRO A 28 5.72 9.59 4.77
C PRO A 28 4.89 8.85 5.80
N ILE A 29 3.76 8.24 5.38
CA ILE A 29 2.86 7.53 6.28
C ILE A 29 3.53 6.24 6.80
N ASP A 30 4.22 5.49 5.94
CA ASP A 30 4.99 4.31 6.33
C ASP A 30 6.08 4.66 7.34
N ALA A 31 6.83 5.76 7.09
CA ALA A 31 7.82 6.23 8.05
C ALA A 31 7.20 6.59 9.40
N ALA A 32 6.06 7.29 9.40
CA ALA A 32 5.35 7.67 10.62
C ALA A 32 4.82 6.46 11.40
N LYS A 33 4.32 5.41 10.71
CA LYS A 33 3.93 4.15 11.34
C LYS A 33 5.11 3.48 12.06
N ALA A 34 6.26 3.42 11.40
CA ALA A 34 7.46 2.87 12.01
C ALA A 34 7.97 3.76 13.18
N MET A 35 7.90 5.10 13.05
CA MET A 35 8.23 6.03 14.13
C MET A 35 7.35 5.80 15.35
N TRP A 36 6.04 5.54 15.15
CA TRP A 36 5.09 5.25 16.21
C TRP A 36 5.52 4.06 17.06
N VAL A 37 5.97 2.96 16.43
CA VAL A 37 6.47 1.78 17.16
C VAL A 37 7.64 2.16 18.08
N PHE A 38 8.66 2.85 17.56
CA PHE A 38 9.85 3.23 18.33
C PHE A 38 9.61 4.41 19.28
N TYR A 39 8.53 5.15 19.12
CA TYR A 39 8.07 6.15 20.09
C TYR A 39 7.49 5.48 21.33
N GLU A 40 6.63 4.48 21.16
CA GLU A 40 6.02 3.78 22.27
C GLU A 40 6.97 2.79 22.93
N TYR A 41 7.82 2.12 22.13
CA TYR A 41 8.73 1.06 22.55
C TYR A 41 10.18 1.37 22.10
N PRO A 42 10.88 2.26 22.79
CA PRO A 42 12.23 2.67 22.41
C PRO A 42 13.28 1.55 22.55
N GLU A 43 12.98 0.49 23.29
CA GLU A 43 13.80 -0.70 23.45
C GLU A 43 13.72 -1.67 22.26
N GLU A 44 12.73 -1.51 21.39
CA GLU A 44 12.59 -2.36 20.20
C GLU A 44 13.69 -2.07 19.17
N SER A 45 13.97 -3.09 18.35
CA SER A 45 14.91 -3.00 17.25
C SER A 45 14.25 -3.35 15.91
N PHE A 46 14.83 -2.85 14.81
CA PHE A 46 14.36 -3.27 13.47
C PHE A 46 14.43 -4.79 13.28
N ASP A 47 15.44 -5.46 13.84
CA ASP A 47 15.59 -6.91 13.71
C ASP A 47 14.44 -7.68 14.38
N ASN A 48 13.82 -7.11 15.41
CA ASN A 48 12.64 -7.68 16.04
C ASN A 48 11.39 -7.45 15.18
N ILE A 49 11.14 -6.20 14.77
CA ILE A 49 9.89 -5.81 14.09
C ILE A 49 9.84 -6.19 12.61
N ILE A 50 10.92 -6.66 11.99
CA ILE A 50 10.89 -7.21 10.63
C ILE A 50 10.18 -8.57 10.54
N GLN A 51 9.98 -9.24 11.67
CA GLN A 51 9.19 -10.45 11.70
C GLN A 51 7.71 -10.10 11.59
N PRO A 52 6.95 -10.69 10.67
CA PRO A 52 5.52 -10.40 10.56
C PRO A 52 4.76 -10.71 11.85
N PHE A 53 3.87 -9.81 12.24
CA PHE A 53 2.99 -9.95 13.41
C PHE A 53 3.75 -10.11 14.75
N SER A 54 4.84 -9.38 14.90
CA SER A 54 5.69 -9.40 16.11
C SER A 54 5.68 -8.09 16.89
N PHE A 55 4.89 -7.11 16.47
CA PHE A 55 4.86 -5.79 17.11
C PHE A 55 4.22 -5.89 18.49
N PRO A 56 4.71 -5.12 19.46
CA PRO A 56 4.00 -4.91 20.71
C PRO A 56 2.67 -4.19 20.47
N GLU A 57 1.76 -4.25 21.44
CA GLU A 57 0.47 -3.60 21.38
C GLU A 57 0.63 -2.08 21.41
N LEU A 58 0.32 -1.40 20.30
CA LEU A 58 0.38 0.05 20.17
C LEU A 58 -0.83 0.73 20.83
N ARG A 59 -0.86 2.06 20.81
CA ARG A 59 -1.87 2.94 21.43
C ARG A 59 -1.71 3.07 22.94
N GLN A 60 -0.50 2.83 23.43
CA GLN A 60 -0.18 3.05 24.85
C GLN A 60 0.09 4.53 25.13
N LYS A 61 0.58 5.28 24.13
CA LYS A 61 0.89 6.70 24.25
C LYS A 61 0.16 7.57 23.24
N ALA A 62 -0.02 7.09 22.01
CA ALA A 62 -0.62 7.88 20.94
C ALA A 62 -1.55 7.08 20.05
N HIS A 63 -2.52 7.77 19.47
CA HIS A 63 -3.34 7.32 18.35
C HIS A 63 -2.75 7.78 17.02
N PHE A 64 -3.19 7.19 15.91
CA PHE A 64 -2.65 7.47 14.59
C PHE A 64 -3.73 7.87 13.57
N CYS A 65 -3.54 9.05 12.96
CA CYS A 65 -4.36 9.53 11.85
C CYS A 65 -3.51 9.57 10.58
N ALA A 66 -3.96 8.92 9.52
CA ALA A 66 -3.31 8.96 8.21
C ALA A 66 -4.16 9.73 7.20
N ILE A 67 -3.52 10.64 6.44
CA ILE A 67 -4.14 11.46 5.41
C ILE A 67 -3.38 11.23 4.11
N SER A 68 -3.96 10.46 3.20
CA SER A 68 -3.29 10.10 1.95
C SER A 68 -3.37 11.23 0.92
N SER A 69 -2.25 11.51 0.24
CA SER A 69 -2.17 12.47 -0.87
C SER A 69 -1.85 11.82 -2.22
N THR A 70 -1.85 10.49 -2.28
CA THR A 70 -1.66 9.72 -3.51
C THR A 70 -2.69 8.60 -3.62
N SER A 71 -3.08 8.25 -4.83
CA SER A 71 -4.10 7.24 -5.09
C SER A 71 -3.46 5.92 -5.52
N GLY A 72 -2.89 5.15 -4.56
CA GLY A 72 -2.22 3.90 -4.91
C GLY A 72 -1.88 2.98 -3.74
N THR A 73 -1.09 3.46 -2.79
CA THR A 73 -0.49 2.62 -1.73
C THR A 73 -1.47 2.18 -0.65
N ALA A 74 -2.55 2.94 -0.44
CA ALA A 74 -3.56 2.70 0.57
C ALA A 74 -3.01 2.53 2.01
N THR A 75 -1.84 3.11 2.29
CA THR A 75 -1.20 2.93 3.60
C THR A 75 -2.03 3.51 4.75
N GLU A 76 -2.97 4.40 4.45
CA GLU A 76 -3.91 4.98 5.42
C GLU A 76 -4.88 3.94 6.04
N VAL A 77 -5.04 2.77 5.41
CA VAL A 77 -5.96 1.71 5.90
C VAL A 77 -5.29 0.34 6.04
N THR A 78 -3.96 0.27 5.89
CA THR A 78 -3.28 -1.03 5.85
C THR A 78 -2.41 -1.32 7.07
N ALA A 79 -2.23 -2.61 7.32
CA ALA A 79 -1.37 -3.18 8.35
C ALA A 79 0.12 -3.27 7.92
N PHE A 80 0.55 -2.44 6.98
CA PHE A 80 1.89 -2.50 6.39
C PHE A 80 2.61 -1.16 6.47
N SER A 81 3.96 -1.24 6.51
CA SER A 81 4.89 -0.12 6.37
C SER A 81 6.16 -0.61 5.69
N VAL A 82 6.61 0.06 4.63
CA VAL A 82 7.82 -0.36 3.90
C VAL A 82 8.95 0.61 4.17
N ILE A 83 9.99 0.13 4.86
CA ILE A 83 11.15 0.92 5.25
C ILE A 83 12.40 0.44 4.51
N THR A 84 13.18 1.38 3.98
CA THR A 84 14.41 1.07 3.25
C THR A 84 15.63 1.18 4.16
N ASP A 85 16.41 0.11 4.24
CA ASP A 85 17.77 0.11 4.76
C ASP A 85 18.72 0.39 3.59
N TYR A 86 19.17 1.64 3.46
CA TYR A 86 20.07 2.02 2.38
C TYR A 86 21.48 1.44 2.55
N ALA A 87 21.90 1.13 3.78
CA ALA A 87 23.21 0.53 4.04
C ALA A 87 23.28 -0.91 3.50
N LYS A 88 22.18 -1.63 3.57
CA LYS A 88 22.08 -3.02 3.08
C LYS A 88 21.44 -3.12 1.69
N GLY A 89 20.85 -2.03 1.15
CA GLY A 89 20.08 -2.05 -0.10
C GLY A 89 18.82 -2.91 -0.02
N ILE A 90 18.18 -3.00 1.15
CA ILE A 90 17.02 -3.87 1.39
C ILE A 90 15.80 -3.02 1.76
N LYS A 91 14.63 -3.40 1.22
CA LYS A 91 13.33 -2.92 1.67
C LYS A 91 12.72 -3.94 2.62
N TYR A 92 12.40 -3.50 3.82
CA TYR A 92 11.72 -4.29 4.84
C TYR A 92 10.22 -3.98 4.82
N PRO A 93 9.37 -4.93 4.40
CA PRO A 93 7.92 -4.82 4.58
C PRO A 93 7.59 -5.19 6.04
N LEU A 94 7.39 -4.18 6.87
CA LEU A 94 6.87 -4.36 8.22
C LEU A 94 5.38 -4.68 8.12
N ALA A 95 4.92 -5.73 8.79
CA ALA A 95 3.55 -6.21 8.71
C ALA A 95 3.02 -6.55 10.10
N ASP A 96 2.08 -5.74 10.58
CA ASP A 96 1.37 -6.00 11.83
C ASP A 96 0.05 -5.22 11.88
N PHE A 97 -1.02 -5.84 12.36
CA PHE A 97 -2.32 -5.16 12.49
C PHE A 97 -2.30 -3.98 13.45
N ASN A 98 -1.38 -3.96 14.41
CA ASN A 98 -1.21 -2.86 15.36
C ASN A 98 -0.88 -1.52 14.68
N ILE A 99 -0.20 -1.52 13.52
CA ILE A 99 0.12 -0.28 12.79
C ILE A 99 -0.96 0.20 11.82
N THR A 100 -2.11 -0.47 11.78
CA THR A 100 -3.26 0.07 11.05
C THR A 100 -3.70 1.38 11.70
N PRO A 101 -3.84 2.49 10.95
CA PRO A 101 -4.28 3.77 11.52
C PRO A 101 -5.65 3.70 12.22
N ASP A 102 -5.84 4.50 13.25
CA ASP A 102 -7.13 4.65 13.93
C ASP A 102 -8.12 5.47 13.10
N VAL A 103 -7.60 6.45 12.36
CA VAL A 103 -8.36 7.32 11.47
C VAL A 103 -7.66 7.39 10.12
N ALA A 104 -8.42 7.17 9.06
CA ALA A 104 -8.01 7.42 7.67
C ALA A 104 -8.82 8.59 7.10
N ILE A 105 -8.14 9.60 6.58
CA ILE A 105 -8.77 10.70 5.83
C ILE A 105 -8.44 10.52 4.37
N VAL A 106 -9.48 10.31 3.56
CA VAL A 106 -9.40 10.10 2.12
C VAL A 106 -10.03 11.31 1.43
N ASP A 107 -9.23 12.37 1.29
CA ASP A 107 -9.65 13.63 0.68
C ASP A 107 -9.11 13.72 -0.76
N PRO A 108 -9.97 13.61 -1.78
CA PRO A 108 -9.54 13.63 -3.18
C PRO A 108 -8.90 14.94 -3.61
N GLU A 109 -9.20 16.07 -2.96
CA GLU A 109 -8.60 17.37 -3.29
C GLU A 109 -7.07 17.35 -3.17
N LEU A 110 -6.54 16.53 -2.24
CA LEU A 110 -5.09 16.35 -2.07
C LEU A 110 -4.40 15.68 -3.28
N THR A 111 -5.18 15.08 -4.17
CA THR A 111 -4.67 14.40 -5.37
C THR A 111 -4.81 15.20 -6.65
N TYR A 112 -5.55 16.34 -6.64
CA TYR A 112 -5.85 17.09 -7.86
C TYR A 112 -4.60 17.63 -8.56
N THR A 113 -3.54 17.94 -7.83
CA THR A 113 -2.26 18.41 -8.38
C THR A 113 -1.25 17.30 -8.65
N MET A 114 -1.62 16.04 -8.44
CA MET A 114 -0.73 14.89 -8.63
C MET A 114 -0.32 14.79 -10.11
N PRO A 115 0.99 14.69 -10.43
CA PRO A 115 1.45 14.55 -11.80
C PRO A 115 0.90 13.30 -12.50
N ALA A 116 0.56 13.41 -13.78
CA ALA A 116 -0.01 12.32 -14.58
C ALA A 116 0.82 11.02 -14.50
N LYS A 117 2.14 11.13 -14.57
CA LYS A 117 3.05 9.96 -14.43
C LYS A 117 2.90 9.27 -13.07
N LEU A 118 2.76 10.04 -12.00
CA LEU A 118 2.55 9.49 -10.66
C LEU A 118 1.17 8.83 -10.58
N CYS A 119 0.14 9.47 -11.13
CA CYS A 119 -1.21 8.91 -11.22
C CYS A 119 -1.22 7.53 -11.90
N ALA A 120 -0.53 7.40 -13.06
CA ALA A 120 -0.43 6.12 -13.76
C ALA A 120 0.25 5.04 -12.88
N HIS A 121 1.37 5.38 -12.24
CA HIS A 121 2.10 4.43 -11.43
C HIS A 121 1.30 3.99 -10.20
N THR A 122 0.71 4.94 -9.47
CA THR A 122 -0.06 4.63 -8.26
C THR A 122 -1.37 3.93 -8.60
N GLY A 123 -2.03 4.28 -9.70
CA GLY A 123 -3.23 3.58 -10.16
C GLY A 123 -2.97 2.14 -10.57
N MET A 124 -1.84 1.86 -11.25
CA MET A 124 -1.44 0.48 -11.57
C MET A 124 -1.04 -0.31 -10.32
N ASP A 125 -0.52 0.34 -9.30
CA ASP A 125 -0.26 -0.24 -7.99
C ASP A 125 -1.58 -0.68 -7.33
N ALA A 126 -2.56 0.22 -7.25
CA ALA A 126 -3.89 -0.07 -6.72
C ALA A 126 -4.59 -1.20 -7.48
N LEU A 127 -4.50 -1.23 -8.82
CA LEU A 127 -5.04 -2.33 -9.62
C LEU A 127 -4.37 -3.66 -9.24
N THR A 128 -3.05 -3.65 -9.07
CA THR A 128 -2.29 -4.85 -8.69
C THR A 128 -2.67 -5.33 -7.29
N HIS A 129 -2.88 -4.42 -6.34
CA HIS A 129 -3.39 -4.73 -5.01
C HIS A 129 -4.70 -5.51 -5.09
N CYS A 130 -5.67 -4.99 -5.84
CA CYS A 130 -6.97 -5.65 -6.02
C CYS A 130 -6.82 -7.03 -6.70
N MET A 131 -6.05 -7.11 -7.78
CA MET A 131 -5.87 -8.36 -8.54
C MET A 131 -5.19 -9.43 -7.68
N GLU A 132 -4.16 -9.10 -6.92
CA GLU A 132 -3.47 -10.06 -6.05
C GLU A 132 -4.32 -10.43 -4.83
N ALA A 133 -4.99 -9.48 -4.19
CA ALA A 133 -5.90 -9.78 -3.09
C ALA A 133 -7.03 -10.71 -3.52
N TYR A 134 -7.57 -10.50 -4.73
CA TYR A 134 -8.65 -11.33 -5.26
C TYR A 134 -8.23 -12.77 -5.51
N VAL A 135 -7.03 -13.03 -6.05
CA VAL A 135 -6.55 -14.40 -6.31
C VAL A 135 -5.81 -15.04 -5.14
N SER A 136 -5.58 -14.29 -4.07
CA SER A 136 -4.86 -14.77 -2.88
C SER A 136 -5.48 -16.03 -2.30
N THR A 137 -4.66 -16.87 -1.68
CA THR A 137 -5.12 -18.01 -0.89
C THR A 137 -5.78 -17.60 0.43
N CYS A 138 -5.57 -16.35 0.86
CA CYS A 138 -6.21 -15.72 2.02
C CYS A 138 -7.47 -14.92 1.65
N ALA A 139 -7.91 -14.98 0.39
CA ALA A 139 -9.12 -14.29 -0.08
C ALA A 139 -10.38 -14.79 0.65
N SER A 140 -11.29 -13.87 0.93
CA SER A 140 -12.56 -14.10 1.60
C SER A 140 -13.68 -13.32 0.91
N MET A 141 -14.93 -13.58 1.26
CA MET A 141 -16.07 -12.80 0.73
C MET A 141 -15.90 -11.28 0.97
N PHE A 142 -15.30 -10.89 2.10
CA PHE A 142 -15.06 -9.48 2.43
C PHE A 142 -13.97 -8.87 1.54
N THR A 143 -12.87 -9.57 1.32
CA THR A 143 -11.78 -9.10 0.45
C THR A 143 -12.19 -9.13 -1.02
N ASP A 144 -12.98 -10.14 -1.44
CA ASP A 144 -13.45 -10.29 -2.81
C ASP A 144 -14.37 -9.13 -3.24
N ALA A 145 -15.32 -8.76 -2.39
CA ALA A 145 -16.23 -7.65 -2.66
C ALA A 145 -15.47 -6.33 -2.87
N ASN A 146 -14.50 -6.03 -2.02
CA ASN A 146 -13.67 -4.84 -2.15
C ASN A 146 -12.75 -4.92 -3.36
N ALA A 147 -12.06 -6.05 -3.58
CA ALA A 147 -11.13 -6.22 -4.68
C ALA A 147 -11.82 -6.08 -6.05
N LEU A 148 -12.96 -6.73 -6.25
CA LEU A 148 -13.71 -6.65 -7.51
C LEU A 148 -14.25 -5.25 -7.77
N HIS A 149 -14.79 -4.58 -6.73
CA HIS A 149 -15.23 -3.20 -6.86
C HIS A 149 -14.06 -2.28 -7.23
N GLY A 150 -12.93 -2.40 -6.54
CA GLY A 150 -11.73 -1.64 -6.84
C GLY A 150 -11.20 -1.87 -8.26
N ILE A 151 -11.19 -3.12 -8.75
CA ILE A 151 -10.78 -3.43 -10.14
C ILE A 151 -11.65 -2.66 -11.12
N ARG A 152 -12.96 -2.68 -10.96
CA ARG A 152 -13.90 -2.00 -11.86
C ARG A 152 -13.67 -0.50 -11.87
N GLU A 153 -13.64 0.12 -10.70
CA GLU A 153 -13.43 1.57 -10.55
C GLU A 153 -12.09 2.00 -11.16
N ILE A 154 -11.01 1.28 -10.88
CA ILE A 154 -9.69 1.64 -11.39
C ILE A 154 -9.62 1.51 -12.91
N VAL A 155 -10.18 0.45 -13.50
CA VAL A 155 -10.16 0.24 -14.96
C VAL A 155 -10.96 1.34 -15.67
N GLU A 156 -12.08 1.77 -15.11
CA GLU A 156 -12.94 2.81 -15.67
C GLU A 156 -12.30 4.20 -15.55
N TRP A 157 -11.75 4.54 -14.37
CA TRP A 157 -11.41 5.91 -14.02
C TRP A 157 -9.94 6.26 -14.16
N LEU A 158 -9.01 5.28 -14.13
CA LEU A 158 -7.58 5.57 -14.23
C LEU A 158 -7.18 6.36 -15.48
N PRO A 159 -7.71 6.05 -16.70
CA PRO A 159 -7.36 6.85 -17.89
C PRO A 159 -7.79 8.32 -17.77
N LYS A 160 -8.99 8.58 -17.29
CA LYS A 160 -9.52 9.94 -17.10
C LYS A 160 -8.75 10.67 -15.98
N SER A 161 -8.43 9.97 -14.90
CA SER A 161 -7.62 10.50 -13.80
C SER A 161 -6.20 10.88 -14.24
N TYR A 162 -5.61 10.10 -15.15
CA TYR A 162 -4.34 10.41 -15.78
C TYR A 162 -4.40 11.73 -16.57
N ASP A 163 -5.50 11.99 -17.27
CA ASP A 163 -5.74 13.22 -18.03
C ASP A 163 -6.08 14.42 -17.13
N GLY A 164 -6.22 14.21 -15.82
CA GLY A 164 -6.41 15.29 -14.84
C GLY A 164 -7.86 15.60 -14.49
N ASP A 165 -8.82 14.76 -14.88
CA ASP A 165 -10.22 14.88 -14.50
C ASP A 165 -10.40 14.75 -12.98
N HIS A 166 -11.07 15.73 -12.35
CA HIS A 166 -11.21 15.78 -10.89
C HIS A 166 -12.20 14.74 -10.34
N GLU A 167 -13.27 14.43 -11.07
CA GLU A 167 -14.20 13.36 -10.69
C GLU A 167 -13.47 12.01 -10.73
N ALA A 168 -12.70 11.77 -11.79
CA ALA A 168 -11.88 10.58 -11.88
C ALA A 168 -10.79 10.51 -10.79
N ARG A 169 -10.24 11.65 -10.34
CA ARG A 169 -9.32 11.69 -9.19
C ARG A 169 -10.00 11.25 -7.91
N GLN A 170 -11.25 11.65 -7.70
CA GLN A 170 -12.04 11.21 -6.56
C GLN A 170 -12.26 9.69 -6.62
N HIS A 171 -12.78 9.16 -7.73
CA HIS A 171 -12.99 7.72 -7.89
C HIS A 171 -11.71 6.91 -7.66
N MET A 172 -10.58 7.37 -8.21
CA MET A 172 -9.30 6.71 -8.01
C MET A 172 -8.81 6.77 -6.57
N HIS A 173 -9.09 7.85 -5.85
CA HIS A 173 -8.67 8.00 -4.45
C HIS A 173 -9.49 7.11 -3.52
N GLU A 174 -10.78 6.99 -3.77
CA GLU A 174 -11.66 6.06 -3.07
C GLU A 174 -11.33 4.60 -3.42
N ALA A 175 -11.13 4.29 -4.71
CA ALA A 175 -10.82 2.95 -5.18
C ALA A 175 -9.50 2.39 -4.62
N GLN A 176 -8.45 3.22 -4.48
CA GLN A 176 -7.21 2.79 -3.85
C GLN A 176 -7.39 2.48 -2.36
N CYS A 177 -8.20 3.24 -1.65
CA CYS A 177 -8.53 2.96 -0.26
C CYS A 177 -9.25 1.60 -0.13
N ILE A 178 -10.24 1.35 -1.00
CA ILE A 178 -10.95 0.07 -1.09
C ILE A 178 -9.97 -1.08 -1.41
N ALA A 179 -9.02 -0.86 -2.32
CA ALA A 179 -7.95 -1.82 -2.60
C ALA A 179 -7.12 -2.13 -1.35
N GLY A 180 -6.83 -1.11 -0.53
CA GLY A 180 -6.14 -1.27 0.76
C GLY A 180 -6.88 -2.16 1.73
N ILE A 181 -8.18 -1.96 1.87
CA ILE A 181 -9.04 -2.79 2.71
C ILE A 181 -9.01 -4.25 2.23
N ALA A 182 -9.02 -4.46 0.91
CA ALA A 182 -8.96 -5.81 0.34
C ALA A 182 -7.62 -6.49 0.65
N PHE A 183 -6.48 -5.86 0.32
CA PHE A 183 -5.20 -6.53 0.44
C PHE A 183 -4.64 -6.54 1.88
N SER A 184 -5.03 -5.62 2.74
CA SER A 184 -4.60 -5.62 4.14
C SER A 184 -5.00 -6.92 4.85
N SER A 185 -6.13 -7.51 4.46
CA SER A 185 -6.61 -8.79 4.99
C SER A 185 -6.38 -9.97 4.04
N GLY A 186 -6.47 -9.74 2.73
CA GLY A 186 -6.29 -10.77 1.70
C GLY A 186 -4.82 -11.08 1.39
N LEU A 187 -3.90 -10.22 1.81
CA LEU A 187 -2.48 -10.25 1.49
C LEU A 187 -2.20 -10.07 -0.01
N LEU A 188 -0.91 -10.03 -0.34
CA LEU A 188 -0.39 -9.84 -1.69
C LEU A 188 0.35 -11.09 -2.18
N GLY A 189 0.83 -11.08 -3.41
CA GLY A 189 1.39 -12.24 -4.06
C GLY A 189 2.74 -12.00 -4.74
N ILE A 190 2.93 -12.69 -5.87
CA ILE A 190 4.20 -12.77 -6.60
C ILE A 190 4.57 -11.42 -7.22
N VAL A 191 3.60 -10.63 -7.71
CA VAL A 191 3.87 -9.34 -8.36
C VAL A 191 4.57 -8.40 -7.40
N HIS A 192 3.99 -8.20 -6.21
CA HIS A 192 4.57 -7.33 -5.19
C HIS A 192 5.90 -7.85 -4.66
N SER A 193 6.02 -9.18 -4.47
CA SER A 193 7.28 -9.80 -4.06
C SER A 193 8.41 -9.52 -5.06
N MET A 194 8.12 -9.62 -6.36
CA MET A 194 9.08 -9.30 -7.42
C MET A 194 9.38 -7.80 -7.48
N ALA A 195 8.36 -6.95 -7.40
CA ALA A 195 8.52 -5.49 -7.46
C ALA A 195 9.39 -4.95 -6.32
N HIS A 196 9.20 -5.44 -5.09
CA HIS A 196 10.02 -5.07 -3.94
C HIS A 196 11.49 -5.44 -4.14
N LYS A 197 11.77 -6.65 -4.62
CA LYS A 197 13.14 -7.11 -4.88
C LYS A 197 13.80 -6.33 -6.03
N THR A 198 13.07 -6.10 -7.12
CA THR A 198 13.58 -5.37 -8.28
C THR A 198 13.86 -3.90 -7.94
N GLY A 199 12.97 -3.24 -7.18
CA GLY A 199 13.15 -1.85 -6.76
C GLY A 199 14.37 -1.62 -5.84
N ALA A 200 14.89 -2.68 -5.21
CA ALA A 200 16.08 -2.62 -4.36
C ALA A 200 17.36 -3.08 -5.09
N ALA A 201 17.26 -3.76 -6.24
CA ALA A 201 18.37 -4.48 -6.87
C ALA A 201 19.30 -3.62 -7.74
N PHE A 202 18.92 -2.41 -8.09
CA PHE A 202 19.68 -1.58 -9.04
C PHE A 202 20.29 -0.35 -8.35
N GLU A 203 21.61 -0.29 -8.29
CA GLU A 203 22.37 0.84 -7.71
C GLU A 203 22.13 2.18 -8.44
N ASN A 204 21.85 2.14 -9.74
CA ASN A 204 21.78 3.31 -10.61
C ASN A 204 20.39 3.58 -11.23
N GLY A 205 19.33 3.00 -10.70
CA GLY A 205 17.99 3.22 -11.26
C GLY A 205 16.90 2.60 -10.39
N HIS A 206 16.22 3.42 -9.61
CA HIS A 206 15.02 2.96 -8.93
C HIS A 206 13.88 2.77 -9.94
N ILE A 207 13.46 1.52 -10.15
CA ILE A 207 12.18 1.28 -10.81
C ILE A 207 11.08 1.69 -9.82
N ILE A 208 10.25 2.63 -10.24
CA ILE A 208 9.10 3.07 -9.44
C ILE A 208 8.19 1.87 -9.19
N HIS A 209 7.75 1.69 -7.96
CA HIS A 209 7.03 0.49 -7.50
C HIS A 209 5.83 0.13 -8.39
N GLY A 210 4.92 1.06 -8.64
CA GLY A 210 3.77 0.82 -9.50
C GLY A 210 4.12 0.51 -10.97
N ALA A 211 5.25 1.04 -11.48
CA ALA A 211 5.75 0.66 -12.80
C ALA A 211 6.26 -0.80 -12.81
N ALA A 212 6.97 -1.22 -11.77
CA ALA A 212 7.40 -2.61 -11.61
C ALA A 212 6.19 -3.56 -11.53
N ASN A 213 5.18 -3.20 -10.74
CA ASN A 213 3.93 -3.96 -10.65
C ASN A 213 3.26 -4.10 -12.03
N ALA A 214 3.12 -3.01 -12.79
CA ALA A 214 2.56 -3.04 -14.13
C ALA A 214 3.35 -3.95 -15.10
N MET A 215 4.68 -3.95 -15.01
CA MET A 215 5.55 -4.81 -15.84
C MET A 215 5.37 -6.30 -15.54
N TYR A 216 5.17 -6.65 -14.27
CA TYR A 216 5.07 -8.05 -13.83
C TYR A 216 3.65 -8.61 -13.86
N LEU A 217 2.63 -7.78 -13.68
CA LEU A 217 1.25 -8.21 -13.51
C LEU A 217 0.80 -9.20 -14.59
N GLY A 218 0.95 -8.86 -15.86
CA GLY A 218 0.53 -9.74 -16.96
C GLY A 218 1.27 -11.08 -17.00
N LYS A 219 2.56 -11.09 -16.64
CA LYS A 219 3.36 -12.32 -16.60
C LYS A 219 2.97 -13.21 -15.44
N VAL A 220 2.69 -12.62 -14.29
CA VAL A 220 2.25 -13.36 -13.09
C VAL A 220 0.83 -13.90 -13.30
N ILE A 221 -0.07 -13.16 -13.93
CA ILE A 221 -1.40 -13.67 -14.32
C ILE A 221 -1.24 -14.94 -15.18
N GLN A 222 -0.40 -14.90 -16.23
CA GLN A 222 -0.14 -16.07 -17.08
C GLN A 222 0.44 -17.25 -16.30
N TRP A 223 1.31 -16.99 -15.34
CA TRP A 223 1.91 -18.02 -14.49
C TRP A 223 0.89 -18.64 -13.53
N ASN A 224 0.18 -17.80 -12.79
CA ASN A 224 -0.83 -18.23 -11.82
C ASN A 224 -2.02 -18.95 -12.49
N SER A 225 -2.35 -18.59 -13.74
CA SER A 225 -3.45 -19.23 -14.49
C SER A 225 -3.17 -20.71 -14.85
N LYS A 226 -2.01 -21.26 -14.49
CA LYS A 226 -1.78 -22.70 -14.50
C LYS A 226 -2.55 -23.40 -13.38
N ASP A 227 -2.89 -22.69 -12.33
CA ASP A 227 -3.81 -23.14 -11.29
C ASP A 227 -5.26 -22.85 -11.72
N PRO A 228 -6.15 -23.87 -11.76
CA PRO A 228 -7.53 -23.69 -12.24
C PRO A 228 -8.33 -22.66 -11.44
N ARG A 229 -8.16 -22.60 -10.10
CA ARG A 229 -8.83 -21.62 -9.24
C ARG A 229 -8.40 -20.22 -9.58
N ALA A 230 -7.09 -19.99 -9.74
CA ALA A 230 -6.58 -18.67 -10.09
C ALA A 230 -7.05 -18.25 -11.49
N ALA A 231 -7.04 -19.18 -12.47
CA ALA A 231 -7.52 -18.91 -13.82
C ALA A 231 -8.99 -18.49 -13.85
N GLU A 232 -9.86 -19.19 -13.14
CA GLU A 232 -11.29 -18.86 -13.01
C GLU A 232 -11.48 -17.47 -12.38
N ARG A 233 -10.75 -17.18 -11.29
CA ARG A 233 -10.85 -15.88 -10.61
C ARG A 233 -10.36 -14.73 -11.49
N TYR A 234 -9.25 -14.88 -12.22
CA TYR A 234 -8.81 -13.86 -13.17
C TYR A 234 -9.83 -13.65 -14.30
N ALA A 235 -10.38 -14.72 -14.87
CA ALA A 235 -11.39 -14.62 -15.91
C ALA A 235 -12.64 -13.88 -15.39
N TYR A 236 -13.08 -14.17 -14.17
CA TYR A 236 -14.21 -13.48 -13.55
C TYR A 236 -13.91 -12.00 -13.32
N ALA A 237 -12.74 -11.65 -12.77
CA ALA A 237 -12.34 -10.27 -12.55
C ALA A 237 -12.34 -9.45 -13.86
N VAL A 238 -11.82 -10.01 -14.96
CA VAL A 238 -11.84 -9.37 -16.28
C VAL A 238 -13.27 -9.24 -16.81
N SER A 239 -14.10 -10.26 -16.69
CA SER A 239 -15.50 -10.18 -17.13
C SER A 239 -16.28 -9.14 -16.33
N TYR A 240 -15.98 -8.96 -15.07
CA TYR A 240 -16.61 -8.00 -14.18
C TYR A 240 -16.40 -6.54 -14.61
N THR A 241 -15.27 -6.24 -15.28
CA THR A 241 -14.98 -4.91 -15.83
C THR A 241 -15.77 -4.58 -17.10
N HIS A 242 -16.39 -5.57 -17.74
CA HIS A 242 -17.13 -5.43 -19.00
C HIS A 242 -18.65 -5.57 -18.84
N LEU A 243 -19.16 -5.68 -17.60
CA LEU A 243 -20.59 -5.84 -17.32
C LEU A 243 -21.41 -4.52 -17.29
N THR A 244 -20.84 -3.43 -17.80
CA THR A 244 -21.52 -2.12 -17.92
C THR A 244 -21.77 -1.74 -19.37
#